data_b1da792843d9b0f738d31b8cb7a649cf
#
_entry.id   b1da792843d9b0f738d31b8cb7a649cf
#
_cell.length_a   1.000
_cell.length_b   1.000
_cell.length_c   1.000
_cell.angle_alpha   90.00
_cell.angle_beta   90.00
_cell.angle_gamma   90.00
#
_symmetry.space_group_name_H-M   'P 1'
#
loop_
_entity.id
_entity.type
_entity.pdbx_description
1 polymer ?
#
loop_
_entity_poly.entity_id
_entity_poly.type
_entity_poly.pdbx_seq_one_letter_code
_entity_poly.pdbx_strand_id
1 'polypeptide(L)'
;MEITDKHIEQFLAAAHQTGERRLTRCSSGNLSWRIGEFALISATGSWLPELQAGQISICRVATGEITNGIRPSMESGFHLQILQNRPDVNVVLHCQSIYATTIACMKKKPDNFNVSIEIPCYCGREIAIVPYYRPGSAELAKAVSEALLNHDAALLEKHGQVYAGKDLKST
;
A
#
# COMPACT_ATOMS: atom_id res chain seq x y z
N MET A 1 -18.55 -7.89 9.28
CA MET A 1 -18.18 -9.11 8.49
C MET A 1 -17.00 -9.73 9.20
N GLU A 2 -17.01 -11.02 9.42
CA GLU A 2 -15.94 -11.75 10.11
C GLU A 2 -14.80 -12.09 9.14
N ILE A 3 -13.55 -12.05 9.61
CA ILE A 3 -12.39 -12.47 8.82
C ILE A 3 -12.37 -14.01 8.82
N THR A 4 -12.28 -14.60 7.64
CA THR A 4 -12.27 -16.06 7.43
C THR A 4 -10.92 -16.53 6.88
N ASP A 5 -10.64 -17.85 6.95
CA ASP A 5 -9.43 -18.45 6.36
C ASP A 5 -9.30 -18.11 4.87
N LYS A 6 -10.42 -18.07 4.15
CA LYS A 6 -10.43 -17.67 2.74
C LYS A 6 -9.91 -16.24 2.52
N HIS A 7 -10.19 -15.31 3.43
CA HIS A 7 -9.63 -13.96 3.36
C HIS A 7 -8.12 -13.98 3.58
N ILE A 8 -7.64 -14.79 4.52
CA ILE A 8 -6.21 -14.96 4.78
C ILE A 8 -5.51 -15.55 3.54
N GLU A 9 -6.05 -16.61 2.95
CA GLU A 9 -5.50 -17.23 1.74
C GLU A 9 -5.43 -16.25 0.56
N GLN A 10 -6.48 -15.47 0.33
CA GLN A 10 -6.52 -14.47 -0.73
C GLN A 10 -5.49 -13.35 -0.49
N PHE A 11 -5.34 -12.90 0.75
CA PHE A 11 -4.34 -11.89 1.11
C PHE A 11 -2.92 -12.41 0.88
N LEU A 12 -2.62 -13.64 1.30
CA LEU A 12 -1.33 -14.29 1.07
C LEU A 12 -1.03 -14.44 -0.42
N ALA A 13 -2.01 -14.91 -1.21
CA ALA A 13 -1.84 -15.06 -2.65
C ALA A 13 -1.50 -13.72 -3.33
N ALA A 14 -2.19 -12.63 -2.95
CA ALA A 14 -1.89 -11.29 -3.46
C ALA A 14 -0.49 -10.81 -3.02
N ALA A 15 -0.12 -11.03 -1.76
CA ALA A 15 1.20 -10.68 -1.26
C ALA A 15 2.31 -11.43 -2.03
N HIS A 16 2.19 -12.74 -2.24
CA HIS A 16 3.17 -13.54 -2.98
C HIS A 16 3.31 -13.06 -4.44
N GLN A 17 2.22 -12.69 -5.10
CA GLN A 17 2.25 -12.14 -6.47
C GLN A 17 3.10 -10.88 -6.59
N THR A 18 3.27 -10.09 -5.52
CA THR A 18 4.16 -8.90 -5.56
C THR A 18 5.60 -9.28 -5.85
N GLY A 19 6.06 -10.44 -5.35
CA GLY A 19 7.38 -10.99 -5.64
C GLY A 19 7.49 -11.52 -7.06
N GLU A 20 6.52 -12.33 -7.50
CA GLU A 20 6.45 -12.88 -8.85
C GLU A 20 6.49 -11.76 -9.91
N ARG A 21 5.76 -10.67 -9.65
CA ARG A 21 5.73 -9.48 -10.51
C ARG A 21 6.92 -8.52 -10.29
N ARG A 22 7.85 -8.86 -9.41
CA ARG A 22 9.04 -8.05 -9.07
C ARG A 22 8.71 -6.64 -8.57
N LEU A 23 7.58 -6.48 -7.88
CA LEU A 23 7.15 -5.21 -7.28
C LEU A 23 7.82 -4.97 -5.93
N THR A 24 8.12 -6.06 -5.20
CA THR A 24 8.76 -6.02 -3.87
C THR A 24 9.98 -6.93 -3.83
N ARG A 25 10.93 -6.58 -2.95
CA ARG A 25 12.14 -7.37 -2.68
C ARG A 25 12.45 -7.32 -1.19
N CYS A 26 12.84 -8.47 -0.62
CA CYS A 26 13.10 -8.56 0.81
C CYS A 26 11.92 -8.00 1.62
N SER A 27 12.18 -7.22 2.65
CA SER A 27 11.18 -6.59 3.50
C SER A 27 10.66 -5.23 2.97
N SER A 28 10.99 -4.89 1.71
CA SER A 28 10.49 -3.65 1.11
C SER A 28 9.05 -3.81 0.65
N GLY A 29 8.19 -2.89 1.08
CA GLY A 29 6.77 -2.91 0.74
C GLY A 29 5.89 -3.55 1.80
N ASN A 30 4.61 -3.24 1.69
CA ASN A 30 3.58 -3.72 2.59
C ASN A 30 2.21 -3.64 1.91
N LEU A 31 1.29 -4.47 2.37
CA LEU A 31 -0.03 -4.64 1.81
C LEU A 31 -1.07 -4.51 2.92
N SER A 32 -2.20 -3.88 2.62
CA SER A 32 -3.40 -3.95 3.45
C SER A 32 -4.64 -4.23 2.64
N TRP A 33 -5.62 -4.89 3.27
CA TRP A 33 -6.93 -5.19 2.70
C TRP A 33 -8.02 -5.03 3.72
N ARG A 34 -8.99 -4.13 3.45
CA ARG A 34 -10.16 -3.89 4.31
C ARG A 34 -11.21 -4.97 4.10
N ILE A 35 -11.69 -5.54 5.21
CA ILE A 35 -12.79 -6.51 5.29
C ILE A 35 -13.77 -6.01 6.35
N GLY A 36 -14.84 -5.37 5.93
CA GLY A 36 -15.78 -4.72 6.84
C GLY A 36 -15.11 -3.61 7.67
N GLU A 37 -15.16 -3.74 8.99
CA GLU A 37 -14.54 -2.79 9.93
C GLU A 37 -13.06 -3.05 10.21
N PHE A 38 -12.50 -4.14 9.70
CA PHE A 38 -11.11 -4.55 9.91
C PHE A 38 -10.27 -4.39 8.65
N ALA A 39 -8.97 -4.26 8.85
CA ALA A 39 -7.95 -4.36 7.81
C ALA A 39 -6.95 -5.46 8.16
N LEU A 40 -6.68 -6.35 7.22
CA LEU A 40 -5.49 -7.19 7.21
C LEU A 40 -4.32 -6.33 6.78
N ILE A 41 -3.21 -6.36 7.52
CA ILE A 41 -1.99 -5.60 7.19
C ILE A 41 -0.79 -6.52 7.38
N SER A 42 0.13 -6.57 6.41
CA SER A 42 1.38 -7.32 6.57
C SER A 42 2.19 -6.81 7.76
N ALA A 43 2.74 -7.73 8.54
CA ALA A 43 3.48 -7.40 9.75
C ALA A 43 4.79 -6.65 9.46
N THR A 44 5.28 -5.92 10.44
CA THR A 44 6.57 -5.24 10.35
C THR A 44 7.70 -6.25 10.12
N GLY A 45 8.60 -5.96 9.17
CA GLY A 45 9.74 -6.82 8.82
C GLY A 45 9.39 -8.08 8.03
N SER A 46 8.11 -8.33 7.71
CA SER A 46 7.73 -9.45 6.85
C SER A 46 8.10 -9.18 5.39
N TRP A 47 8.29 -10.26 4.64
CA TRP A 47 8.53 -10.22 3.21
C TRP A 47 7.26 -10.61 2.48
N LEU A 48 6.66 -9.70 1.71
CA LEU A 48 5.43 -9.99 0.98
C LEU A 48 5.52 -11.24 0.09
N PRO A 49 6.64 -11.47 -0.64
CA PRO A 49 6.79 -12.68 -1.46
C PRO A 49 6.76 -13.99 -0.66
N GLU A 50 7.03 -13.96 0.64
CA GLU A 50 7.14 -15.12 1.53
C GLU A 50 6.22 -14.99 2.76
N LEU A 51 5.24 -14.09 2.70
CA LEU A 51 4.34 -13.78 3.82
C LEU A 51 3.59 -15.03 4.27
N GLN A 52 3.50 -15.23 5.59
CA GLN A 52 2.78 -16.34 6.22
C GLN A 52 1.59 -15.83 7.02
N ALA A 53 0.60 -16.68 7.27
CA ALA A 53 -0.60 -16.34 8.02
C ALA A 53 -0.31 -15.73 9.41
N GLY A 54 0.70 -16.24 10.13
CA GLY A 54 1.15 -15.71 11.41
C GLY A 54 1.84 -14.33 11.33
N GLN A 55 2.00 -13.77 10.13
CA GLN A 55 2.58 -12.45 9.88
C GLN A 55 1.54 -11.45 9.35
N ILE A 56 0.26 -11.70 9.59
CA ILE A 56 -0.84 -10.80 9.21
C ILE A 56 -1.41 -10.16 10.46
N SER A 57 -1.27 -8.84 10.57
CA SER A 57 -1.91 -8.03 11.61
C SER A 57 -3.37 -7.78 11.24
N ILE A 58 -4.25 -7.85 12.22
CA ILE A 58 -5.66 -7.48 12.07
C ILE A 58 -5.89 -6.20 12.87
N CYS A 59 -6.19 -5.11 12.15
CA CYS A 59 -6.40 -3.81 12.76
C CYS A 59 -7.85 -3.35 12.54
N ARG A 60 -8.44 -2.71 13.54
CA ARG A 60 -9.71 -2.01 13.38
C ARG A 60 -9.48 -0.74 12.56
N VAL A 61 -10.13 -0.59 11.42
CA VAL A 61 -9.88 0.55 10.50
C VAL A 61 -10.11 1.89 11.20
N ALA A 62 -11.20 2.03 11.94
CA ALA A 62 -11.60 3.30 12.55
C ALA A 62 -10.62 3.82 13.62
N THR A 63 -9.98 2.93 14.37
CA THR A 63 -9.15 3.29 15.54
C THR A 63 -7.68 2.94 15.39
N GLY A 64 -7.32 2.04 14.45
CA GLY A 64 -5.99 1.46 14.34
C GLY A 64 -5.67 0.42 15.42
N GLU A 65 -6.63 0.03 16.25
CA GLU A 65 -6.47 -0.99 17.29
C GLU A 65 -6.06 -2.34 16.68
N ILE A 66 -4.98 -2.93 17.21
CA ILE A 66 -4.51 -4.26 16.82
C ILE A 66 -5.32 -5.30 17.60
N THR A 67 -6.07 -6.15 16.91
CA THR A 67 -6.99 -7.09 17.55
C THR A 67 -6.43 -8.51 17.74
N ASN A 68 -5.36 -8.86 17.03
CA ASN A 68 -4.73 -10.19 17.11
C ASN A 68 -3.32 -10.18 17.68
N GLY A 69 -2.84 -9.07 18.23
CA GLY A 69 -1.54 -8.94 18.89
C GLY A 69 -0.32 -8.93 17.94
N ILE A 70 -0.54 -9.06 16.63
CA ILE A 70 0.55 -9.02 15.63
C ILE A 70 0.81 -7.56 15.24
N ARG A 71 2.05 -7.08 15.41
CA ARG A 71 2.42 -5.71 15.07
C ARG A 71 2.41 -5.49 13.55
N PRO A 72 1.61 -4.55 13.02
CA PRO A 72 1.55 -4.26 11.59
C PRO A 72 2.85 -3.59 11.11
N SER A 73 2.98 -3.42 9.79
CA SER A 73 4.03 -2.60 9.18
C SER A 73 4.18 -1.26 9.90
N MET A 74 5.42 -0.78 10.00
CA MET A 74 5.68 0.57 10.55
C MET A 74 4.98 1.68 9.75
N GLU A 75 4.56 1.39 8.53
CA GLU A 75 3.87 2.30 7.63
C GLU A 75 2.34 2.12 7.64
N SER A 76 1.81 1.29 8.56
CA SER A 76 0.36 1.08 8.72
C SER A 76 -0.44 2.38 8.89
N GLY A 77 0.22 3.45 9.32
CA GLY A 77 -0.41 4.76 9.49
C GLY A 77 -1.07 5.29 8.22
N PHE A 78 -0.37 5.33 7.09
CA PHE A 78 -1.01 5.78 5.84
C PHE A 78 -2.00 4.75 5.29
N HIS A 79 -1.76 3.44 5.47
CA HIS A 79 -2.73 2.42 5.07
C HIS A 79 -4.08 2.65 5.74
N LEU A 80 -4.08 2.78 7.05
CA LEU A 80 -5.31 2.99 7.82
C LEU A 80 -5.98 4.32 7.48
N GLN A 81 -5.20 5.42 7.37
CA GLN A 81 -5.76 6.73 7.02
C GLN A 81 -6.39 6.74 5.61
N ILE A 82 -5.77 6.08 4.62
CA ILE A 82 -6.36 5.92 3.28
C ILE A 82 -7.67 5.15 3.38
N LEU A 83 -7.66 4.00 4.05
CA LEU A 83 -8.86 3.18 4.22
C LEU A 83 -9.97 3.90 5.00
N GLN A 84 -9.63 4.77 5.95
CA GLN A 84 -10.59 5.61 6.68
C GLN A 84 -11.22 6.68 5.79
N ASN A 85 -10.41 7.34 4.97
CA ASN A 85 -10.79 8.52 4.19
C ASN A 85 -11.38 8.18 2.80
N ARG A 86 -11.13 6.97 2.29
CA ARG A 86 -11.55 6.48 0.97
C ARG A 86 -12.44 5.23 1.11
N PRO A 87 -13.76 5.40 1.25
CA PRO A 87 -14.69 4.25 1.37
C PRO A 87 -14.77 3.40 0.09
N ASP A 88 -14.36 3.93 -1.04
CA ASP A 88 -14.26 3.26 -2.34
C ASP A 88 -12.99 2.38 -2.46
N VAL A 89 -11.98 2.61 -1.60
CA VAL A 89 -10.73 1.85 -1.55
C VAL A 89 -10.80 0.75 -0.51
N ASN A 90 -10.43 -0.47 -0.88
CA ASN A 90 -10.30 -1.59 0.06
C ASN A 90 -8.87 -2.14 0.17
N VAL A 91 -8.01 -1.84 -0.79
CA VAL A 91 -6.62 -2.34 -0.80
C VAL A 91 -5.65 -1.19 -0.92
N VAL A 92 -4.58 -1.23 -0.13
CA VAL A 92 -3.44 -0.33 -0.27
C VAL A 92 -2.18 -1.17 -0.40
N LEU A 93 -1.45 -0.99 -1.49
CA LEU A 93 -0.15 -1.62 -1.74
C LEU A 93 0.93 -0.54 -1.75
N HIS A 94 1.89 -0.67 -0.85
CA HIS A 94 3.17 0.04 -0.95
C HIS A 94 4.23 -0.92 -1.48
N CYS A 95 4.99 -0.48 -2.47
CA CYS A 95 6.10 -1.26 -3.00
C CYS A 95 7.26 -0.37 -3.47
N GLN A 96 8.40 -1.01 -3.74
CA GLN A 96 9.63 -0.35 -4.19
C GLN A 96 10.13 -1.01 -5.47
N SER A 97 9.28 -1.00 -6.53
CA SER A 97 9.68 -1.52 -7.83
C SER A 97 10.82 -0.68 -8.42
N ILE A 98 11.74 -1.32 -9.14
CA ILE A 98 12.99 -0.70 -9.59
C ILE A 98 12.74 0.60 -10.34
N TYR A 99 11.87 0.59 -11.34
CA TYR A 99 11.67 1.76 -12.21
C TYR A 99 11.00 2.92 -11.48
N ALA A 100 9.92 2.67 -10.75
CA ALA A 100 9.24 3.74 -10.01
C ALA A 100 10.11 4.30 -8.89
N THR A 101 10.85 3.46 -8.17
CA THR A 101 11.81 3.91 -7.14
C THR A 101 12.95 4.71 -7.76
N THR A 102 13.44 4.32 -8.95
CA THR A 102 14.45 5.11 -9.67
C THR A 102 13.93 6.51 -9.98
N ILE A 103 12.71 6.61 -10.53
CA ILE A 103 12.07 7.91 -10.81
C ILE A 103 11.86 8.71 -9.52
N ALA A 104 11.43 8.05 -8.43
CA ALA A 104 11.26 8.68 -7.12
C ALA A 104 12.56 9.31 -6.59
N CYS A 105 13.72 8.74 -6.94
CA CYS A 105 15.05 9.22 -6.54
C CYS A 105 15.64 10.29 -7.48
N MET A 106 15.07 10.54 -8.65
CA MET A 106 15.57 11.54 -9.59
C MET A 106 15.39 12.96 -9.03
N LYS A 107 16.38 13.83 -9.27
CA LYS A 107 16.28 15.27 -8.92
C LYS A 107 15.21 15.98 -9.74
N LYS A 108 15.15 15.69 -11.05
CA LYS A 108 14.11 16.19 -11.96
C LYS A 108 13.24 14.99 -12.37
N LYS A 109 11.97 15.05 -12.03
CA LYS A 109 10.97 14.06 -12.41
C LYS A 109 10.31 14.47 -13.73
N PRO A 110 9.68 13.55 -14.46
CA PRO A 110 8.82 13.89 -15.60
C PRO A 110 7.72 14.89 -15.17
N ASP A 111 7.36 15.80 -16.07
CA ASP A 111 6.30 16.78 -15.81
C ASP A 111 4.91 16.10 -15.70
N ASN A 112 4.75 14.94 -16.35
CA ASN A 112 3.61 14.05 -16.16
C ASN A 112 4.03 12.60 -16.38
N PHE A 113 3.20 11.65 -15.94
CA PHE A 113 3.44 10.21 -16.08
C PHE A 113 2.59 9.57 -17.18
N ASN A 114 1.79 10.33 -17.92
CA ASN A 114 0.92 9.83 -18.98
C ASN A 114 1.74 9.55 -20.27
N VAL A 115 2.75 8.71 -20.13
CA VAL A 115 3.69 8.35 -21.19
C VAL A 115 3.29 7.08 -21.96
N SER A 116 2.24 6.42 -21.50
CA SER A 116 1.63 5.27 -22.17
C SER A 116 0.11 5.32 -22.05
N ILE A 117 -0.59 4.63 -22.95
CA ILE A 117 -2.05 4.56 -22.96
C ILE A 117 -2.62 3.88 -21.70
N GLU A 118 -1.86 3.00 -21.08
CA GLU A 118 -2.28 2.23 -19.91
C GLU A 118 -2.39 3.12 -18.66
N ILE A 119 -1.51 4.10 -18.50
CA ILE A 119 -1.47 4.92 -17.27
C ILE A 119 -2.79 5.67 -17.06
N PRO A 120 -3.32 6.48 -17.99
CA PRO A 120 -4.60 7.14 -17.79
C PRO A 120 -5.78 6.15 -17.75
N CYS A 121 -5.66 4.98 -18.39
CA CYS A 121 -6.71 3.97 -18.39
C CYS A 121 -6.83 3.23 -17.05
N TYR A 122 -5.70 2.84 -16.45
CA TYR A 122 -5.68 1.98 -15.27
C TYR A 122 -5.43 2.74 -13.96
N CYS A 123 -4.67 3.83 -13.99
CA CYS A 123 -4.48 4.69 -12.82
C CYS A 123 -5.61 5.71 -12.63
N GLY A 124 -6.49 5.89 -13.64
CA GLY A 124 -7.71 6.70 -13.58
C GLY A 124 -7.49 8.19 -13.32
N ARG A 125 -6.43 8.54 -12.62
CA ARG A 125 -6.05 9.90 -12.21
C ARG A 125 -4.53 10.07 -12.36
N GLU A 126 -4.07 11.31 -12.28
CA GLU A 126 -2.63 11.60 -12.27
C GLU A 126 -1.96 10.94 -11.05
N ILE A 127 -0.69 10.54 -11.23
CA ILE A 127 0.13 10.01 -10.13
C ILE A 127 0.59 11.19 -9.29
N ALA A 128 0.24 11.19 -8.00
CA ALA A 128 0.70 12.22 -7.07
C ALA A 128 2.21 12.06 -6.77
N ILE A 129 2.89 13.17 -6.49
CA ILE A 129 4.25 13.17 -5.96
C ILE A 129 4.20 13.65 -4.51
N VAL A 130 4.62 12.79 -3.59
CA VAL A 130 4.72 13.11 -2.16
C VAL A 130 6.19 13.40 -1.82
N PRO A 131 6.50 14.58 -1.25
CA PRO A 131 7.86 14.91 -0.81
C PRO A 131 8.43 13.89 0.17
N TYR A 132 9.74 13.89 0.32
CA TYR A 132 10.40 12.99 1.25
C TYR A 132 10.00 13.29 2.71
N TYR A 133 9.53 12.25 3.39
CA TYR A 133 9.37 12.19 4.84
C TYR A 133 10.03 10.93 5.37
N ARG A 134 10.32 10.90 6.67
CA ARG A 134 10.89 9.71 7.32
C ARG A 134 9.91 8.53 7.21
N PRO A 135 10.34 7.35 6.74
CA PRO A 135 9.50 6.15 6.73
C PRO A 135 8.89 5.85 8.09
N GLY A 136 7.60 5.51 8.12
CA GLY A 136 6.84 5.23 9.34
C GLY A 136 6.47 6.45 10.18
N SER A 137 6.80 7.69 9.75
CA SER A 137 6.42 8.89 10.50
C SER A 137 4.95 9.28 10.31
N ALA A 138 4.41 10.04 11.26
CA ALA A 138 3.06 10.57 11.17
C ALA A 138 2.91 11.58 10.02
N GLU A 139 3.97 12.32 9.72
CA GLU A 139 4.03 13.28 8.61
C GLU A 139 3.91 12.56 7.27
N LEU A 140 4.65 11.44 7.09
CA LEU A 140 4.51 10.60 5.89
C LEU A 140 3.08 10.06 5.76
N ALA A 141 2.54 9.52 6.85
CA ALA A 141 1.20 8.94 6.85
C ALA A 141 0.14 9.98 6.44
N LYS A 142 0.24 11.20 6.97
CA LYS A 142 -0.63 12.31 6.62
C LYS A 142 -0.47 12.72 5.16
N ALA A 143 0.75 12.99 4.71
CA ALA A 143 1.02 13.46 3.35
C ALA A 143 0.57 12.45 2.29
N VAL A 144 0.81 11.15 2.51
CA VAL A 144 0.37 10.09 1.58
C VAL A 144 -1.15 9.96 1.57
N SER A 145 -1.81 9.97 2.74
CA SER A 145 -3.26 9.86 2.80
C SER A 145 -3.96 11.07 2.15
N GLU A 146 -3.44 12.28 2.36
CA GLU A 146 -3.97 13.50 1.73
C GLU A 146 -3.79 13.47 0.19
N ALA A 147 -2.62 13.05 -0.30
CA ALA A 147 -2.38 12.91 -1.72
C ALA A 147 -3.35 11.89 -2.37
N LEU A 148 -3.59 10.77 -1.69
CA LEU A 148 -4.49 9.71 -2.19
C LEU A 148 -5.99 9.97 -1.94
N LEU A 149 -6.38 11.14 -1.43
CA LEU A 149 -7.80 11.57 -1.48
C LEU A 149 -8.28 11.78 -2.92
N ASN A 150 -7.39 12.29 -3.79
CA ASN A 150 -7.71 12.67 -5.16
C ASN A 150 -6.93 11.87 -6.22
N HIS A 151 -6.08 10.93 -5.80
CA HIS A 151 -5.26 10.09 -6.68
C HIS A 151 -5.38 8.63 -6.24
N ASP A 152 -5.15 7.71 -7.17
CA ASP A 152 -5.13 6.27 -6.87
C ASP A 152 -3.70 5.72 -6.79
N ALA A 153 -2.72 6.53 -7.20
CA ALA A 153 -1.29 6.23 -7.09
C ALA A 153 -0.50 7.44 -6.62
N ALA A 154 0.53 7.21 -5.83
CA ALA A 154 1.48 8.22 -5.39
C ALA A 154 2.91 7.70 -5.49
N LEU A 155 3.82 8.57 -5.95
CA LEU A 155 5.26 8.37 -5.93
C LEU A 155 5.84 9.10 -4.72
N LEU A 156 6.46 8.36 -3.82
CA LEU A 156 7.09 8.89 -2.61
C LEU A 156 8.56 9.21 -2.91
N GLU A 157 8.96 10.47 -2.80
CA GLU A 157 10.34 10.89 -3.09
C GLU A 157 11.36 10.11 -2.26
N LYS A 158 12.39 9.58 -2.95
CA LYS A 158 13.50 8.77 -2.37
C LYS A 158 13.03 7.53 -1.61
N HIS A 159 11.84 6.99 -1.93
CA HIS A 159 11.26 5.90 -1.18
C HIS A 159 10.69 4.81 -2.10
N GLY A 160 9.56 5.04 -2.74
CA GLY A 160 8.87 4.06 -3.58
C GLY A 160 7.51 4.57 -4.03
N GLN A 161 6.54 3.67 -4.22
CA GLN A 161 5.20 4.03 -4.65
C GLN A 161 4.11 3.41 -3.77
N VAL A 162 2.95 4.06 -3.73
CA VAL A 162 1.73 3.59 -3.07
C VAL A 162 0.58 3.57 -4.06
N TYR A 163 -0.17 2.49 -4.06
CA TYR A 163 -1.39 2.31 -4.83
C TYR A 163 -2.58 2.07 -3.90
N ALA A 164 -3.72 2.70 -4.23
CA ALA A 164 -4.99 2.54 -3.55
C ALA A 164 -6.01 1.98 -4.55
N GLY A 165 -6.61 0.84 -4.26
CA GLY A 165 -7.51 0.16 -5.18
C GLY A 165 -8.71 -0.47 -4.52
N LYS A 166 -9.66 -0.90 -5.36
CA LYS A 166 -10.94 -1.44 -4.92
C LYS A 166 -10.83 -2.86 -4.38
N ASP A 167 -9.95 -3.66 -4.93
CA ASP A 167 -9.80 -5.08 -4.58
C ASP A 167 -8.37 -5.58 -4.86
N LEU A 168 -8.04 -6.77 -4.33
CA LEU A 168 -6.71 -7.39 -4.45
C LEU A 168 -6.29 -7.71 -5.90
N LYS A 169 -7.24 -7.78 -6.82
CA LYS A 169 -6.95 -8.15 -8.22
C LYS A 169 -6.63 -6.94 -9.07
N SER A 170 -7.26 -5.79 -8.76
CA SER A 170 -7.13 -4.54 -9.53
C SER A 170 -6.07 -3.58 -8.96
N THR A 171 -5.56 -3.85 -7.75
CA THR A 171 -4.48 -3.09 -7.13
C THR A 171 -3.14 -3.75 -7.40
#